data_5f12221caadebf100085e0a5abc8938d
#
_entry.id   5f12221caadebf100085e0a5abc8938d
#
_cell.length_a   1.000
_cell.length_b   1.000
_cell.length_c   1.000
_cell.angle_alpha   90.00
_cell.angle_beta   90.00
_cell.angle_gamma   90.00
#
_symmetry.space_group_name_H-M   'P 1'
#
loop_
_entity.id
_entity.type
_entity.pdbx_description
1 polymer ?
#
loop_
_entity_poly.entity_id
_entity_poly.type
_entity_poly.pdbx_seq_one_letter_code
_entity_poly.pdbx_strand_id
1 'polypeptide(L)'
;MRIEVNALSYSAGKKRILDGVSADFWGRRIYGIIGPNGCGKTTLLRHIYRQFPSHGHILVDGRPLETYAARDYARRVAVMMQSYPEADLRVAEVVQSGRYPYKRVMVPYGREDETITEQVLRQTGLWDLRDRRIHTLSGGEQQRVMISRCLVQHPEVILLDEPTNHLDIRHRLELMDTLRAFDGMVILTLHELNLAARYCDFIYVMKAGKVTASGLPTDVLRPQILNATFDTMLPVVEHGGEIFIGV
;
A
#
# COMPACT_ATOMS: atom_id res chain seq x y z
N MET A 1 4.59 1.42 15.12
CA MET A 1 5.59 0.73 14.27
C MET A 1 6.42 1.74 13.50
N ARG A 2 7.72 1.47 13.33
CA ARG A 2 8.64 2.21 12.44
C ARG A 2 9.29 1.21 11.49
N ILE A 3 9.41 1.55 10.21
CA ILE A 3 10.09 0.75 9.18
C ILE A 3 11.20 1.60 8.58
N GLU A 4 12.45 1.15 8.70
CA GLU A 4 13.63 1.83 8.18
C GLU A 4 14.26 0.99 7.08
N VAL A 5 14.47 1.58 5.91
CA VAL A 5 15.17 0.96 4.79
C VAL A 5 16.52 1.65 4.64
N ASN A 6 17.61 0.90 4.74
CA ASN A 6 18.97 1.43 4.81
C ASN A 6 19.80 0.95 3.62
N ALA A 7 20.01 1.82 2.63
CA ALA A 7 20.84 1.57 1.44
C ALA A 7 20.52 0.23 0.74
N LEU A 8 19.24 -0.13 0.64
CA LEU A 8 18.78 -1.37 0.03
C LEU A 8 19.10 -1.39 -1.46
N SER A 9 19.81 -2.44 -1.88
CA SER A 9 20.12 -2.70 -3.29
C SER A 9 19.62 -4.06 -3.70
N TYR A 10 19.04 -4.17 -4.91
CA TYR A 10 18.52 -5.42 -5.43
C TYR A 10 18.71 -5.52 -6.94
N SER A 11 19.10 -6.70 -7.41
CA SER A 11 19.23 -7.00 -8.83
C SER A 11 18.41 -8.25 -9.19
N ALA A 12 17.71 -8.18 -10.30
CA ALA A 12 17.04 -9.32 -10.93
C ALA A 12 17.87 -9.77 -12.13
N GLY A 13 18.62 -10.86 -11.98
CA GLY A 13 19.63 -11.27 -12.94
C GLY A 13 20.72 -10.20 -13.09
N LYS A 14 20.94 -9.71 -14.32
CA LYS A 14 21.93 -8.65 -14.60
C LYS A 14 21.39 -7.23 -14.42
N LYS A 15 20.08 -7.06 -14.23
CA LYS A 15 19.44 -5.74 -14.12
C LYS A 15 19.36 -5.31 -12.68
N ARG A 16 19.97 -4.16 -12.33
CA ARG A 16 19.81 -3.51 -11.05
C ARG A 16 18.45 -2.84 -10.99
N ILE A 17 17.63 -3.22 -10.01
CA ILE A 17 16.26 -2.69 -9.82
C ILE A 17 16.21 -1.66 -8.69
N LEU A 18 16.94 -1.91 -7.59
CA LEU A 18 17.13 -0.95 -6.51
C LEU A 18 18.62 -0.69 -6.33
N ASP A 19 18.99 0.56 -6.10
CA ASP A 19 20.36 1.02 -6.00
C ASP A 19 20.54 1.98 -4.81
N GLY A 20 20.82 1.41 -3.63
CA GLY A 20 21.07 2.17 -2.42
C GLY A 20 19.84 2.92 -1.88
N VAL A 21 18.63 2.34 -2.01
CA VAL A 21 17.39 2.95 -1.55
C VAL A 21 17.39 3.08 -0.04
N SER A 22 17.17 4.31 0.46
CA SER A 22 16.93 4.59 1.87
C SER A 22 15.59 5.30 2.05
N ALA A 23 14.80 4.85 3.04
CA ALA A 23 13.50 5.41 3.37
C ALA A 23 13.15 5.12 4.84
N ASP A 24 12.40 6.01 5.49
CA ASP A 24 11.97 5.89 6.87
C ASP A 24 10.46 6.14 6.99
N PHE A 25 9.74 5.16 7.49
CA PHE A 25 8.28 5.19 7.63
C PHE A 25 7.91 5.06 9.10
N TRP A 26 7.16 6.04 9.63
CA TRP A 26 6.80 6.06 11.05
C TRP A 26 5.53 6.86 11.32
N GLY A 27 4.88 6.53 12.42
CA GLY A 27 3.67 7.23 12.85
C GLY A 27 2.43 6.86 12.03
N ARG A 28 1.35 7.58 12.27
CA ARG A 28 0.07 7.47 11.56
C ARG A 28 0.10 8.42 10.37
N ARG A 29 0.57 7.95 9.24
CA ARG A 29 0.79 8.75 8.02
C ARG A 29 0.50 7.93 6.78
N ILE A 30 0.13 8.63 5.72
CA ILE A 30 0.06 8.09 4.37
C ILE A 30 1.35 8.47 3.64
N TYR A 31 2.15 7.46 3.32
CA TYR A 31 3.38 7.60 2.55
C TYR A 31 3.12 7.22 1.09
N GLY A 32 3.30 8.17 0.18
CA GLY A 32 3.25 7.94 -1.26
C GLY A 32 4.65 7.59 -1.81
N ILE A 33 4.74 6.57 -2.63
CA ILE A 33 5.93 6.27 -3.42
C ILE A 33 5.56 6.53 -4.88
N ILE A 34 6.12 7.58 -5.48
CA ILE A 34 5.85 8.00 -6.86
C ILE A 34 7.09 7.84 -7.73
N GLY A 35 6.90 7.77 -9.03
CA GLY A 35 7.97 7.67 -10.03
C GLY A 35 7.52 6.90 -11.27
N PRO A 36 8.30 6.92 -12.35
CA PRO A 36 7.96 6.27 -13.60
C PRO A 36 7.84 4.76 -13.48
N ASN A 37 7.21 4.14 -14.48
CA ASN A 37 7.09 2.68 -14.52
C ASN A 37 8.46 2.00 -14.57
N GLY A 38 8.59 0.91 -13.81
CA GLY A 38 9.84 0.15 -13.73
C GLY A 38 10.96 0.80 -12.91
N CYS A 39 10.71 1.91 -12.19
CA CYS A 39 11.74 2.55 -11.34
C CYS A 39 12.01 1.81 -10.02
N GLY A 40 11.25 0.75 -9.69
CA GLY A 40 11.52 -0.09 -8.52
C GLY A 40 10.50 0.01 -7.37
N LYS A 41 9.41 0.80 -7.49
CA LYS A 41 8.38 1.00 -6.45
C LYS A 41 7.83 -0.33 -5.87
N THR A 42 7.27 -1.16 -6.74
CA THR A 42 6.77 -2.51 -6.39
C THR A 42 7.84 -3.38 -5.75
N THR A 43 9.09 -3.31 -6.26
CA THR A 43 10.21 -4.09 -5.72
C THR A 43 10.54 -3.65 -4.30
N LEU A 44 10.54 -2.35 -4.00
CA LEU A 44 10.73 -1.84 -2.66
C LEU A 44 9.65 -2.37 -1.71
N LEU A 45 8.36 -2.29 -2.09
CA LEU A 45 7.27 -2.86 -1.29
C LEU A 45 7.47 -4.37 -1.07
N ARG A 46 7.90 -5.13 -2.10
CA ARG A 46 8.14 -6.58 -2.01
C ARG A 46 9.21 -6.94 -0.99
N HIS A 47 10.22 -6.11 -0.80
CA HIS A 47 11.20 -6.28 0.28
C HIS A 47 10.57 -5.98 1.65
N ILE A 48 9.76 -4.91 1.77
CA ILE A 48 9.12 -4.54 3.03
C ILE A 48 8.16 -5.63 3.50
N TYR A 49 7.37 -6.24 2.60
CA TYR A 49 6.48 -7.35 3.02
C TYR A 49 7.10 -8.75 2.92
N ARG A 50 8.44 -8.82 2.84
CA ARG A 50 9.24 -10.07 2.92
C ARG A 50 9.04 -11.05 1.77
N GLN A 51 8.56 -10.61 0.60
CA GLN A 51 8.60 -11.48 -0.59
C GLN A 51 10.04 -11.66 -1.08
N PHE A 52 10.88 -10.64 -0.91
CA PHE A 52 12.31 -10.69 -1.18
C PHE A 52 13.10 -10.50 0.12
N PRO A 53 14.26 -11.15 0.29
CA PRO A 53 15.10 -10.98 1.47
C PRO A 53 15.72 -9.58 1.49
N SER A 54 15.78 -8.95 2.66
CA SER A 54 16.36 -7.61 2.83
C SER A 54 17.81 -7.64 3.35
N HIS A 55 18.30 -8.79 3.75
CA HIS A 55 19.68 -8.98 4.26
C HIS A 55 20.10 -7.97 5.33
N GLY A 56 19.19 -7.63 6.24
CA GLY A 56 19.43 -6.67 7.31
C GLY A 56 19.31 -5.19 6.90
N HIS A 57 19.01 -4.89 5.63
CA HIS A 57 18.80 -3.53 5.15
C HIS A 57 17.44 -2.93 5.56
N ILE A 58 16.52 -3.75 6.08
CA ILE A 58 15.23 -3.27 6.59
C ILE A 58 15.14 -3.56 8.07
N LEU A 59 14.90 -2.50 8.85
CA LEU A 59 14.66 -2.60 10.28
C LEU A 59 13.19 -2.29 10.56
N VAL A 60 12.63 -3.01 11.51
CA VAL A 60 11.28 -2.78 12.05
C VAL A 60 11.45 -2.54 13.55
N ASP A 61 11.05 -1.36 14.03
CA ASP A 61 11.25 -0.94 15.41
C ASP A 61 12.71 -1.17 15.89
N GLY A 62 13.68 -0.83 15.02
CA GLY A 62 15.13 -0.95 15.28
C GLY A 62 15.70 -2.37 15.19
N ARG A 63 14.92 -3.39 14.81
CA ARG A 63 15.35 -4.79 14.70
C ARG A 63 15.30 -5.26 13.25
N PRO A 64 16.28 -6.06 12.77
CA PRO A 64 16.25 -6.57 11.41
C PRO A 64 14.94 -7.30 11.11
N LEU A 65 14.33 -7.01 9.96
CA LEU A 65 13.04 -7.56 9.53
C LEU A 65 13.03 -9.10 9.56
N GLU A 66 14.14 -9.72 9.21
CA GLU A 66 14.30 -11.18 9.16
C GLU A 66 14.21 -11.84 10.53
N THR A 67 14.44 -11.11 11.62
CA THR A 67 14.37 -11.65 12.99
C THR A 67 12.95 -11.85 13.49
N TYR A 68 11.96 -11.25 12.84
CA TYR A 68 10.56 -11.45 13.18
C TYR A 68 10.08 -12.82 12.69
N ALA A 69 9.32 -13.55 13.49
CA ALA A 69 8.57 -14.69 12.99
C ALA A 69 7.60 -14.25 11.90
N ALA A 70 7.48 -15.02 10.82
CA ALA A 70 6.66 -14.62 9.65
C ALA A 70 5.22 -14.29 10.05
N ARG A 71 4.66 -15.05 10.98
CA ARG A 71 3.29 -14.88 11.47
C ARG A 71 3.12 -13.61 12.30
N ASP A 72 4.09 -13.28 13.14
CA ASP A 72 4.01 -12.08 13.98
C ASP A 72 4.14 -10.82 13.14
N TYR A 73 5.01 -10.83 12.14
CA TYR A 73 5.09 -9.75 11.17
C TYR A 73 3.80 -9.62 10.34
N ALA A 74 3.25 -10.76 9.88
CA ALA A 74 2.00 -10.79 9.12
C ALA A 74 0.77 -10.34 9.92
N ARG A 75 0.80 -10.30 11.25
CA ARG A 75 -0.26 -9.71 12.09
C ARG A 75 -0.18 -8.19 12.12
N ARG A 76 1.00 -7.63 11.95
CA ARG A 76 1.27 -6.19 12.03
C ARG A 76 1.16 -5.49 10.69
N VAL A 77 1.39 -6.21 9.58
CA VAL A 77 1.46 -5.65 8.23
C VAL A 77 0.49 -6.37 7.32
N ALA A 78 -0.51 -5.65 6.85
CA ALA A 78 -1.42 -6.11 5.79
C ALA A 78 -0.90 -5.68 4.42
N VAL A 79 -1.13 -6.52 3.41
CA VAL A 79 -0.65 -6.26 2.04
C VAL A 79 -1.79 -6.43 1.05
N MET A 80 -1.96 -5.43 0.20
CA MET A 80 -2.81 -5.49 -0.96
C MET A 80 -1.97 -5.42 -2.22
N MET A 81 -1.95 -6.51 -2.98
CA MET A 81 -1.30 -6.60 -4.28
C MET A 81 -2.30 -6.41 -5.42
N GLN A 82 -1.79 -6.15 -6.63
CA GLN A 82 -2.61 -5.91 -7.83
C GLN A 82 -3.46 -7.11 -8.28
N SER A 83 -3.18 -8.33 -7.82
CA SER A 83 -3.90 -9.53 -8.27
C SER A 83 -5.04 -9.87 -7.31
N TYR A 84 -6.22 -10.08 -7.89
CA TYR A 84 -7.36 -10.65 -7.19
C TYR A 84 -7.23 -12.18 -7.10
N PRO A 85 -7.80 -12.81 -6.04
CA PRO A 85 -7.88 -14.26 -6.00
C PRO A 85 -8.68 -14.77 -7.21
N GLU A 86 -8.11 -15.66 -8.00
CA GLU A 86 -8.83 -16.37 -9.08
C GLU A 86 -9.84 -17.39 -8.54
N ALA A 87 -9.86 -17.60 -7.23
CA ALA A 87 -10.73 -18.55 -6.57
C ALA A 87 -12.19 -18.06 -6.57
N ASP A 88 -13.11 -18.99 -6.78
CA ASP A 88 -14.56 -18.78 -6.71
C ASP A 88 -15.04 -18.65 -5.26
N LEU A 89 -14.60 -17.58 -4.58
CA LEU A 89 -14.88 -17.29 -3.18
C LEU A 89 -15.99 -16.26 -3.01
N ARG A 90 -16.73 -16.36 -1.90
CA ARG A 90 -17.68 -15.34 -1.49
C ARG A 90 -16.94 -14.14 -0.86
N VAL A 91 -17.58 -12.98 -0.91
CA VAL A 91 -17.04 -11.74 -0.31
C VAL A 91 -16.64 -11.94 1.16
N ALA A 92 -17.52 -12.56 1.97
CA ALA A 92 -17.22 -12.83 3.37
C ALA A 92 -15.99 -13.74 3.55
N GLU A 93 -15.84 -14.76 2.70
CA GLU A 93 -14.68 -15.69 2.75
C GLU A 93 -13.37 -14.96 2.41
N VAL A 94 -13.41 -14.07 1.39
CA VAL A 94 -12.24 -13.28 1.01
C VAL A 94 -11.85 -12.34 2.16
N VAL A 95 -12.79 -11.61 2.72
CA VAL A 95 -12.50 -10.68 3.83
C VAL A 95 -11.99 -11.46 5.04
N GLN A 96 -12.66 -12.56 5.44
CA GLN A 96 -12.25 -13.39 6.56
C GLN A 96 -10.85 -13.99 6.39
N SER A 97 -10.39 -14.21 5.15
CA SER A 97 -9.04 -14.69 4.88
C SER A 97 -7.94 -13.76 5.42
N GLY A 98 -8.23 -12.47 5.61
CA GLY A 98 -7.33 -11.52 6.28
C GLY A 98 -7.02 -11.89 7.75
N ARG A 99 -7.86 -12.73 8.38
CA ARG A 99 -7.62 -13.27 9.72
C ARG A 99 -6.64 -14.45 9.76
N TYR A 100 -6.14 -14.90 8.57
CA TYR A 100 -5.22 -16.04 8.48
C TYR A 100 -4.00 -15.96 9.42
N PRO A 101 -3.36 -14.81 9.68
CA PRO A 101 -2.24 -14.72 10.62
C PRO A 101 -2.62 -15.07 12.08
N TYR A 102 -3.90 -15.03 12.43
CA TYR A 102 -4.40 -15.38 13.77
C TYR A 102 -4.88 -16.84 13.86
N LYS A 103 -5.19 -17.45 12.72
CA LYS A 103 -5.74 -18.79 12.63
C LYS A 103 -4.72 -19.84 13.07
N ARG A 104 -5.13 -20.79 13.91
CA ARG A 104 -4.34 -21.99 14.19
C ARG A 104 -4.44 -22.97 13.04
N VAL A 105 -3.36 -23.72 12.79
CA VAL A 105 -3.34 -24.75 11.75
C VAL A 105 -4.42 -25.80 12.06
N MET A 106 -5.18 -26.21 11.05
CA MET A 106 -6.27 -27.21 11.12
C MET A 106 -7.47 -26.83 12.01
N VAL A 107 -7.55 -25.58 12.50
CA VAL A 107 -8.72 -25.10 13.27
C VAL A 107 -9.53 -24.14 12.39
N PRO A 108 -10.87 -24.27 12.33
CA PRO A 108 -11.73 -23.29 11.67
C PRO A 108 -11.57 -21.88 12.27
N TYR A 109 -12.05 -20.84 11.58
CA TYR A 109 -12.18 -19.51 12.16
C TYR A 109 -13.14 -19.57 13.36
N GLY A 110 -12.79 -18.83 14.41
CA GLY A 110 -13.60 -18.76 15.62
C GLY A 110 -14.65 -17.64 15.56
N ARG A 111 -15.53 -17.61 16.58
CA ARG A 111 -16.57 -16.56 16.69
C ARG A 111 -15.99 -15.14 16.70
N GLU A 112 -14.81 -14.94 17.26
CA GLU A 112 -14.11 -13.66 17.26
C GLU A 112 -13.78 -13.22 15.83
N ASP A 113 -13.23 -14.13 15.00
CA ASP A 113 -12.91 -13.84 13.60
C ASP A 113 -14.17 -13.54 12.78
N GLU A 114 -15.27 -14.25 13.04
CA GLU A 114 -16.57 -14.00 12.40
C GLU A 114 -17.12 -12.63 12.79
N THR A 115 -17.09 -12.27 14.07
CA THR A 115 -17.55 -10.96 14.58
C THR A 115 -16.74 -9.82 13.97
N ILE A 116 -15.40 -9.93 13.93
CA ILE A 116 -14.53 -8.93 13.32
C ILE A 116 -14.83 -8.80 11.82
N THR A 117 -15.02 -9.93 11.13
CA THR A 117 -15.36 -9.94 9.70
C THR A 117 -16.69 -9.23 9.44
N GLU A 118 -17.72 -9.51 10.24
CA GLU A 118 -19.01 -8.82 10.13
C GLU A 118 -18.88 -7.32 10.36
N GLN A 119 -18.16 -6.91 11.40
CA GLN A 119 -17.95 -5.48 11.70
C GLN A 119 -17.30 -4.75 10.52
N VAL A 120 -16.23 -5.32 9.95
CA VAL A 120 -15.53 -4.73 8.80
C VAL A 120 -16.43 -4.70 7.56
N LEU A 121 -17.18 -5.77 7.27
CA LEU A 121 -18.12 -5.80 6.15
C LEU A 121 -19.20 -4.72 6.27
N ARG A 122 -19.71 -4.44 7.49
CA ARG A 122 -20.67 -3.36 7.74
C ARG A 122 -20.01 -1.99 7.58
N GLN A 123 -18.83 -1.80 8.16
CA GLN A 123 -18.06 -0.56 8.08
C GLN A 123 -17.74 -0.16 6.65
N THR A 124 -17.44 -1.14 5.77
CA THR A 124 -17.07 -0.91 4.37
C THR A 124 -18.24 -0.98 3.41
N GLY A 125 -19.49 -1.12 3.91
CA GLY A 125 -20.69 -1.18 3.08
C GLY A 125 -20.81 -2.43 2.22
N LEU A 126 -20.18 -3.55 2.62
CA LEU A 126 -20.16 -4.82 1.88
C LEU A 126 -21.07 -5.89 2.49
N TRP A 127 -21.77 -5.58 3.59
CA TRP A 127 -22.58 -6.56 4.31
C TRP A 127 -23.64 -7.23 3.43
N ASP A 128 -24.34 -6.45 2.61
CA ASP A 128 -25.40 -6.99 1.73
C ASP A 128 -24.83 -7.79 0.55
N LEU A 129 -23.54 -7.64 0.27
CA LEU A 129 -22.84 -8.37 -0.78
C LEU A 129 -22.06 -9.59 -0.26
N ARG A 130 -22.08 -9.88 1.05
CA ARG A 130 -21.22 -10.87 1.71
C ARG A 130 -21.31 -12.28 1.14
N ASP A 131 -22.48 -12.67 0.64
CA ASP A 131 -22.76 -14.00 0.07
C ASP A 131 -22.51 -14.07 -1.44
N ARG A 132 -22.27 -12.93 -2.11
CA ARG A 132 -21.97 -12.87 -3.53
C ARG A 132 -20.56 -13.38 -3.84
N ARG A 133 -20.38 -13.95 -5.03
CA ARG A 133 -19.05 -14.34 -5.53
C ARG A 133 -18.25 -13.09 -5.91
N ILE A 134 -16.96 -13.04 -5.55
CA ILE A 134 -16.11 -11.86 -5.78
C ILE A 134 -16.04 -11.47 -7.27
N HIS A 135 -15.99 -12.45 -8.18
CA HIS A 135 -15.92 -12.23 -9.62
C HIS A 135 -17.20 -11.63 -10.22
N THR A 136 -18.33 -11.64 -9.49
CA THR A 136 -19.59 -11.03 -9.93
C THR A 136 -19.72 -9.55 -9.54
N LEU A 137 -18.74 -9.03 -8.82
CA LEU A 137 -18.72 -7.64 -8.35
C LEU A 137 -18.09 -6.72 -9.39
N SER A 138 -18.46 -5.45 -9.36
CA SER A 138 -17.75 -4.38 -10.09
C SER A 138 -16.31 -4.24 -9.59
N GLY A 139 -15.42 -3.65 -10.40
CA GLY A 139 -14.03 -3.42 -10.01
C GLY A 139 -13.88 -2.63 -8.72
N GLY A 140 -14.70 -1.60 -8.51
CA GLY A 140 -14.70 -0.82 -7.27
C GLY A 140 -15.18 -1.60 -6.05
N GLU A 141 -16.19 -2.49 -6.22
CA GLU A 141 -16.63 -3.38 -5.13
C GLU A 141 -15.55 -4.41 -4.80
N GLN A 142 -14.90 -5.00 -5.81
CA GLN A 142 -13.78 -5.92 -5.61
C GLN A 142 -12.63 -5.23 -4.84
N GLN A 143 -12.31 -4.00 -5.19
CA GLN A 143 -11.30 -3.20 -4.50
C GLN A 143 -11.66 -2.98 -3.03
N ARG A 144 -12.92 -2.62 -2.74
CA ARG A 144 -13.40 -2.51 -1.35
C ARG A 144 -13.30 -3.82 -0.58
N VAL A 145 -13.55 -4.96 -1.21
CA VAL A 145 -13.36 -6.29 -0.61
C VAL A 145 -11.89 -6.50 -0.23
N MET A 146 -10.93 -6.13 -1.11
CA MET A 146 -9.51 -6.29 -0.84
C MET A 146 -9.01 -5.37 0.29
N ILE A 147 -9.51 -4.13 0.36
CA ILE A 147 -9.23 -3.24 1.50
C ILE A 147 -9.83 -3.82 2.79
N SER A 148 -11.07 -4.32 2.75
CA SER A 148 -11.71 -4.95 3.90
C SER A 148 -10.92 -6.16 4.40
N ARG A 149 -10.35 -6.94 3.48
CA ARG A 149 -9.43 -8.04 3.82
C ARG A 149 -8.16 -7.54 4.54
N CYS A 150 -7.66 -6.35 4.21
CA CYS A 150 -6.55 -5.75 4.95
C CYS A 150 -7.01 -5.25 6.33
N LEU A 151 -8.15 -4.57 6.41
CA LEU A 151 -8.67 -3.98 7.65
C LEU A 151 -9.06 -5.03 8.69
N VAL A 152 -9.64 -6.18 8.27
CA VAL A 152 -10.03 -7.26 9.19
C VAL A 152 -8.84 -7.88 9.94
N GLN A 153 -7.64 -7.72 9.41
CA GLN A 153 -6.40 -8.14 10.04
C GLN A 153 -6.03 -7.26 11.26
N HIS A 154 -6.63 -6.07 11.43
CA HIS A 154 -6.26 -5.05 12.42
C HIS A 154 -4.75 -4.73 12.38
N PRO A 155 -4.20 -4.36 11.23
CA PRO A 155 -2.77 -4.16 11.07
C PRO A 155 -2.32 -2.81 11.66
N GLU A 156 -1.02 -2.68 11.96
CA GLU A 156 -0.38 -1.38 12.25
C GLU A 156 -0.01 -0.65 10.96
N VAL A 157 0.22 -1.42 9.86
CA VAL A 157 0.64 -0.90 8.56
C VAL A 157 -0.12 -1.60 7.44
N ILE A 158 -0.60 -0.81 6.47
CA ILE A 158 -1.14 -1.32 5.21
C ILE A 158 -0.19 -0.94 4.07
N LEU A 159 0.26 -1.93 3.31
CA LEU A 159 1.07 -1.77 2.10
C LEU A 159 0.18 -1.99 0.88
N LEU A 160 0.17 -1.04 -0.06
CA LEU A 160 -0.65 -1.12 -1.26
C LEU A 160 0.20 -0.84 -2.51
N ASP A 161 0.14 -1.75 -3.46
CA ASP A 161 0.82 -1.58 -4.74
C ASP A 161 -0.19 -1.15 -5.81
N GLU A 162 -0.11 0.14 -6.21
CA GLU A 162 -0.96 0.77 -7.23
C GLU A 162 -2.47 0.55 -6.99
N PRO A 163 -3.01 0.87 -5.80
CA PRO A 163 -4.37 0.50 -5.42
C PRO A 163 -5.46 1.25 -6.19
N THR A 164 -5.12 2.31 -6.92
CA THR A 164 -6.06 3.15 -7.67
C THR A 164 -6.20 2.74 -9.14
N ASN A 165 -5.38 1.78 -9.62
CA ASN A 165 -5.44 1.33 -11.01
C ASN A 165 -6.79 0.70 -11.35
N HIS A 166 -7.27 1.00 -12.55
CA HIS A 166 -8.53 0.49 -13.10
C HIS A 166 -9.80 0.94 -12.36
N LEU A 167 -9.69 1.86 -11.41
CA LEU A 167 -10.83 2.48 -10.75
C LEU A 167 -11.27 3.75 -11.47
N ASP A 168 -12.57 4.01 -11.50
CA ASP A 168 -13.09 5.32 -11.84
C ASP A 168 -12.80 6.35 -10.74
N ILE A 169 -13.02 7.62 -11.05
CA ILE A 169 -12.69 8.74 -10.15
C ILE A 169 -13.39 8.59 -8.79
N ARG A 170 -14.65 8.19 -8.77
CA ARG A 170 -15.43 8.05 -7.54
C ARG A 170 -14.82 6.99 -6.62
N HIS A 171 -14.57 5.80 -7.15
CA HIS A 171 -14.01 4.68 -6.37
C HIS A 171 -12.58 4.95 -5.90
N ARG A 172 -11.76 5.72 -6.68
CA ARG A 172 -10.44 6.18 -6.23
C ARG A 172 -10.53 7.07 -5.00
N LEU A 173 -11.44 8.05 -5.00
CA LEU A 173 -11.64 8.95 -3.86
C LEU A 173 -12.16 8.19 -2.64
N GLU A 174 -13.17 7.32 -2.80
CA GLU A 174 -13.71 6.48 -1.72
C GLU A 174 -12.61 5.60 -1.08
N LEU A 175 -11.72 5.03 -1.91
CA LEU A 175 -10.57 4.26 -1.44
C LEU A 175 -9.62 5.13 -0.61
N MET A 176 -9.22 6.28 -1.15
CA MET A 176 -8.27 7.16 -0.47
C MET A 176 -8.85 7.73 0.82
N ASP A 177 -10.14 8.04 0.86
CA ASP A 177 -10.85 8.46 2.09
C ASP A 177 -10.87 7.33 3.14
N THR A 178 -11.07 6.09 2.71
CA THR A 178 -10.98 4.90 3.60
C THR A 178 -9.58 4.76 4.20
N LEU A 179 -8.53 4.94 3.37
CA LEU A 179 -7.15 4.89 3.84
C LEU A 179 -6.80 6.06 4.77
N ARG A 180 -7.36 7.25 4.53
CA ARG A 180 -7.20 8.42 5.40
C ARG A 180 -7.84 8.23 6.77
N ALA A 181 -8.95 7.51 6.83
CA ALA A 181 -9.64 7.17 8.09
C ALA A 181 -8.97 6.02 8.86
N PHE A 182 -8.02 5.32 8.25
CA PHE A 182 -7.33 4.20 8.90
C PHE A 182 -6.43 4.69 10.04
N ASP A 183 -6.56 4.04 11.21
CA ASP A 183 -5.78 4.34 12.42
C ASP A 183 -4.42 3.66 12.43
N GLY A 184 -3.63 3.89 11.40
CA GLY A 184 -2.31 3.26 11.26
C GLY A 184 -1.46 3.93 10.19
N MET A 185 -0.40 3.28 9.79
CA MET A 185 0.48 3.71 8.72
C MET A 185 0.01 3.11 7.39
N VAL A 186 0.00 3.93 6.35
CA VAL A 186 -0.25 3.49 4.97
C VAL A 186 0.98 3.78 4.13
N ILE A 187 1.47 2.78 3.40
CA ILE A 187 2.54 2.96 2.41
C ILE A 187 1.98 2.47 1.07
N LEU A 188 1.88 3.37 0.10
CA LEU A 188 1.30 3.02 -1.19
C LEU A 188 2.12 3.55 -2.36
N THR A 189 2.11 2.80 -3.47
CA THR A 189 2.61 3.30 -4.74
C THR A 189 1.48 3.98 -5.50
N LEU A 190 1.77 5.12 -6.11
CA LEU A 190 0.82 5.91 -6.87
C LEU A 190 1.39 6.33 -8.22
N HIS A 191 0.51 6.37 -9.22
CA HIS A 191 0.77 6.99 -10.53
C HIS A 191 0.16 8.38 -10.64
N GLU A 192 -0.98 8.62 -9.98
CA GLU A 192 -1.69 9.88 -10.04
C GLU A 192 -1.08 10.88 -9.06
N LEU A 193 -0.34 11.85 -9.60
CA LEU A 193 0.35 12.87 -8.80
C LEU A 193 -0.62 13.76 -8.02
N ASN A 194 -1.80 14.04 -8.56
CA ASN A 194 -2.84 14.82 -7.87
C ASN A 194 -3.43 14.07 -6.66
N LEU A 195 -3.54 12.73 -6.70
CA LEU A 195 -3.91 11.95 -5.53
C LEU A 195 -2.78 11.96 -4.48
N ALA A 196 -1.52 11.85 -4.93
CA ALA A 196 -0.38 11.94 -4.02
C ALA A 196 -0.34 13.32 -3.33
N ALA A 197 -0.58 14.40 -4.07
CA ALA A 197 -0.64 15.76 -3.53
C ALA A 197 -1.72 15.92 -2.44
N ARG A 198 -2.90 15.37 -2.69
CA ARG A 198 -4.07 15.56 -1.82
C ARG A 198 -4.07 14.66 -0.58
N TYR A 199 -3.56 13.43 -0.69
CA TYR A 199 -3.77 12.42 0.35
C TYR A 199 -2.51 12.02 1.09
N CYS A 200 -1.31 12.15 0.50
CA CYS A 200 -0.09 11.74 1.17
C CYS A 200 0.41 12.80 2.16
N ASP A 201 0.83 12.34 3.33
CA ASP A 201 1.49 13.19 4.32
C ASP A 201 3.00 13.32 4.03
N PHE A 202 3.57 12.33 3.34
CA PHE A 202 4.98 12.32 2.94
C PHE A 202 5.15 11.53 1.63
N ILE A 203 6.04 11.97 0.77
CA ILE A 203 6.24 11.37 -0.56
C ILE A 203 7.71 11.02 -0.75
N TYR A 204 7.97 9.81 -1.24
CA TYR A 204 9.25 9.37 -1.79
C TYR A 204 9.16 9.37 -3.32
N VAL A 205 10.07 10.09 -3.97
CA VAL A 205 10.19 10.17 -5.43
C VAL A 205 11.27 9.21 -5.87
N MET A 206 10.92 8.23 -6.71
CA MET A 206 11.87 7.23 -7.19
C MET A 206 12.13 7.38 -8.70
N LYS A 207 13.40 7.29 -9.10
CA LYS A 207 13.85 7.20 -10.50
C LYS A 207 15.01 6.21 -10.60
N ALA A 208 14.98 5.32 -11.60
CA ALA A 208 16.06 4.39 -11.93
C ALA A 208 16.62 3.63 -10.69
N GLY A 209 15.74 3.13 -9.83
CA GLY A 209 16.10 2.34 -8.65
C GLY A 209 16.57 3.15 -7.44
N LYS A 210 16.52 4.46 -7.47
CA LYS A 210 16.96 5.35 -6.38
C LYS A 210 15.81 6.21 -5.88
N VAL A 211 15.86 6.60 -4.61
CA VAL A 211 15.08 7.74 -4.09
C VAL A 211 15.84 9.00 -4.48
N THR A 212 15.21 9.85 -5.30
CA THR A 212 15.80 11.09 -5.81
C THR A 212 15.37 12.32 -5.03
N ALA A 213 14.20 12.26 -4.39
CA ALA A 213 13.69 13.29 -3.48
C ALA A 213 12.73 12.64 -2.47
N SER A 214 12.59 13.25 -1.30
CA SER A 214 11.59 12.87 -0.30
C SER A 214 11.22 14.08 0.55
N GLY A 215 9.97 14.16 1.00
CA GLY A 215 9.49 15.28 1.80
C GLY A 215 7.97 15.38 1.83
N LEU A 216 7.49 16.51 2.33
CA LEU A 216 6.07 16.87 2.23
C LEU A 216 5.66 17.04 0.76
N PRO A 217 4.38 16.89 0.42
CA PRO A 217 3.91 17.13 -0.96
C PRO A 217 4.40 18.47 -1.54
N THR A 218 4.36 19.54 -0.75
CA THR A 218 4.84 20.89 -1.14
C THR A 218 6.33 20.96 -1.44
N ASP A 219 7.13 20.07 -0.88
CA ASP A 219 8.59 20.06 -1.06
C ASP A 219 9.00 19.29 -2.32
N VAL A 220 8.30 18.22 -2.65
CA VAL A 220 8.70 17.28 -3.70
C VAL A 220 7.88 17.39 -4.98
N LEU A 221 6.63 17.89 -4.92
CA LEU A 221 5.80 18.07 -6.10
C LEU A 221 6.05 19.42 -6.77
N ARG A 222 7.31 19.71 -7.06
CA ARG A 222 7.79 20.93 -7.74
C ARG A 222 8.18 20.62 -9.18
N PRO A 223 7.99 21.56 -10.12
CA PRO A 223 8.31 21.35 -11.53
C PRO A 223 9.71 20.77 -11.75
N GLN A 224 10.72 21.27 -11.03
CA GLN A 224 12.10 20.85 -11.21
C GLN A 224 12.30 19.36 -10.88
N ILE A 225 11.69 18.89 -9.79
CA ILE A 225 11.79 17.48 -9.33
C ILE A 225 10.95 16.58 -10.25
N LEU A 226 9.71 16.99 -10.55
CA LEU A 226 8.80 16.20 -11.38
C LEU A 226 9.32 16.07 -12.81
N ASN A 227 9.75 17.18 -13.44
CA ASN A 227 10.27 17.17 -14.80
C ASN A 227 11.54 16.30 -14.91
N ALA A 228 12.44 16.39 -13.92
CA ALA A 228 13.63 15.55 -13.87
C ALA A 228 13.29 14.07 -13.62
N THR A 229 12.20 13.77 -12.91
CA THR A 229 11.79 12.40 -12.59
C THR A 229 11.06 11.73 -13.75
N PHE A 230 10.12 12.42 -14.38
CA PHE A 230 9.23 11.86 -15.41
C PHE A 230 9.69 12.15 -16.85
N ASP A 231 10.80 12.86 -17.02
CA ASP A 231 11.36 13.26 -18.32
C ASP A 231 10.33 13.99 -19.21
N THR A 232 9.47 14.81 -18.60
CA THR A 232 8.43 15.58 -19.27
C THR A 232 8.16 16.87 -18.49
N MET A 233 7.62 17.88 -19.16
CA MET A 233 7.22 19.14 -18.51
C MET A 233 5.84 18.98 -17.88
N LEU A 234 5.79 19.04 -16.55
CA LEU A 234 4.56 18.98 -15.77
C LEU A 234 4.32 20.35 -15.12
N PRO A 235 3.31 21.12 -15.56
CA PRO A 235 2.96 22.35 -14.87
C PRO A 235 2.41 22.04 -13.48
N VAL A 236 2.88 22.79 -12.49
CA VAL A 236 2.40 22.69 -11.11
C VAL A 236 1.84 24.05 -10.73
N VAL A 237 0.61 24.05 -10.22
CA VAL A 237 -0.11 25.25 -9.79
C VAL A 237 -0.52 25.05 -8.33
N GLU A 238 -0.21 26.02 -7.50
CA GLU A 238 -0.75 26.10 -6.14
C GLU A 238 -1.95 27.05 -6.14
N HIS A 239 -3.06 26.56 -5.64
CA HIS A 239 -4.27 27.37 -5.47
C HIS A 239 -4.98 27.01 -4.16
N GLY A 240 -5.23 28.00 -3.30
CA GLY A 240 -5.91 27.79 -2.02
C GLY A 240 -5.19 26.82 -1.04
N GLY A 241 -3.85 26.66 -1.17
CA GLY A 241 -3.07 25.73 -0.37
C GLY A 241 -3.08 24.28 -0.89
N GLU A 242 -3.74 24.03 -2.01
CA GLU A 242 -3.73 22.73 -2.71
C GLU A 242 -2.79 22.78 -3.92
N ILE A 243 -2.14 21.65 -4.21
CA ILE A 243 -1.22 21.48 -5.34
C ILE A 243 -1.97 20.75 -6.46
N PHE A 244 -1.94 21.32 -7.65
CA PHE A 244 -2.49 20.75 -8.88
C PHE A 244 -1.38 20.53 -9.89
N ILE A 245 -1.28 19.32 -10.42
CA ILE A 245 -0.32 18.95 -11.45
C ILE A 245 -1.10 18.71 -12.74
N GLY A 246 -0.80 19.52 -13.76
CA GLY A 246 -1.33 19.36 -15.11
C GLY A 246 -0.67 18.15 -15.80
N VAL A 247 -1.47 17.29 -16.41
CA VAL A 247 -1.02 16.12 -17.18
C VAL A 247 -1.54 16.24 -18.60
#